data_4436b70cd0a41a03b470b468468e1387
#
_entry.id   4436b70cd0a41a03b470b468468e1387
#
_cell.length_a   1.000
_cell.length_b   1.000
_cell.length_c   1.000
_cell.angle_alpha   90.00
_cell.angle_beta   90.00
_cell.angle_gamma   90.00
#
_symmetry.space_group_name_H-M   'P 1'
#
loop_
_entity.id
_entity.type
_entity.pdbx_description
1 polymer ?
#
loop_
_entity_poly.entity_id
_entity_poly.type
_entity_poly.pdbx_seq_one_letter_code
_entity_poly.pdbx_strand_id
1 'polypeptide(L)'
;MKSATTGTRGMFTSDRGMNNFNNRMFTFFVWGISACIILFICALLYLILQKGLPSLTWDFIMGLPSEMEEGGGIGPALFNSFYMLLISLLIAVPLGMMAGIYLAEFAPENKVISFVRICVEGLASVPSIIFGLFGIALFVEMFQVGLTIIGGAVSLAFLNLPVMTRVTEEAIRAVPQDMKQASFALGATHLQTIRRALIPTAVSGIVTGICLVAGRAFGESAVIILTAGVTTSGEMWDFNLLSPGETLAVHLWYVQSEAIVPDAVSISDKSAAVLVFIILMFNILFRIPLWIKERKSR
;
A
#
# COMPACT_ATOMS: atom_id res chain seq x y z
N MET A 1 -40.46 -61.64 21.67
CA MET A 1 -39.07 -61.67 21.18
C MET A 1 -38.41 -60.32 21.45
N LYS A 2 -37.57 -60.31 22.50
CA LYS A 2 -36.71 -59.19 22.86
C LYS A 2 -35.38 -59.39 22.12
N SER A 3 -34.86 -58.37 21.37
CA SER A 3 -33.42 -58.25 21.08
C SER A 3 -33.13 -56.82 20.85
N ALA A 4 -32.41 -56.20 21.77
CA ALA A 4 -31.04 -55.77 21.68
C ALA A 4 -30.81 -54.58 20.76
N THR A 5 -30.91 -53.38 21.35
CA THR A 5 -30.24 -52.16 20.87
C THR A 5 -29.42 -51.56 22.03
N THR A 6 -28.29 -52.17 22.29
CA THR A 6 -27.29 -51.66 23.22
C THR A 6 -25.95 -51.68 22.48
N GLY A 7 -25.36 -50.52 22.19
CA GLY A 7 -23.95 -50.52 21.84
C GLY A 7 -23.47 -49.55 20.75
N THR A 8 -23.87 -48.29 20.75
CA THR A 8 -23.16 -47.26 19.90
C THR A 8 -23.12 -45.86 20.49
N ARG A 9 -23.48 -45.67 21.76
CA ARG A 9 -23.44 -44.34 22.42
C ARG A 9 -22.11 -43.99 23.10
N GLY A 10 -21.17 -44.93 23.21
CA GLY A 10 -19.92 -44.73 23.96
C GLY A 10 -18.72 -44.28 23.16
N MET A 11 -18.77 -44.33 21.81
CA MET A 11 -17.58 -44.07 20.97
C MET A 11 -17.41 -42.61 20.48
N PHE A 12 -18.45 -41.79 20.58
CA PHE A 12 -18.43 -40.40 20.08
C PHE A 12 -18.18 -39.33 21.16
N THR A 13 -18.11 -39.68 22.42
CA THR A 13 -17.94 -38.72 23.53
C THR A 13 -16.49 -38.52 23.94
N SER A 14 -15.58 -39.44 23.67
CA SER A 14 -14.14 -39.31 23.96
C SER A 14 -13.41 -38.42 23.00
N ASP A 15 -13.85 -38.36 21.74
CA ASP A 15 -13.20 -37.55 20.68
C ASP A 15 -13.48 -36.05 20.81
N ARG A 16 -14.63 -35.67 21.39
CA ARG A 16 -14.99 -34.23 21.55
C ARG A 16 -14.17 -33.51 22.62
N GLY A 17 -13.77 -34.20 23.68
CA GLY A 17 -12.97 -33.63 24.77
C GLY A 17 -11.53 -33.37 24.33
N MET A 18 -10.92 -34.33 23.65
CA MET A 18 -9.54 -34.25 23.15
C MET A 18 -9.42 -33.28 21.98
N ASN A 19 -10.44 -33.21 21.12
CA ASN A 19 -10.51 -32.25 20.04
C ASN A 19 -10.69 -30.82 20.56
N ASN A 20 -11.44 -30.60 21.63
CA ASN A 20 -11.58 -29.27 22.28
C ASN A 20 -10.31 -28.84 23.00
N PHE A 21 -9.54 -29.73 23.60
CA PHE A 21 -8.27 -29.41 24.26
C PHE A 21 -7.21 -29.06 23.23
N ASN A 22 -7.04 -29.84 22.17
CA ASN A 22 -6.13 -29.58 21.08
C ASN A 22 -6.48 -28.26 20.35
N ASN A 23 -7.76 -27.99 20.16
CA ASN A 23 -8.23 -26.73 19.53
C ASN A 23 -7.94 -25.52 20.42
N ARG A 24 -8.11 -25.62 21.74
CA ARG A 24 -7.75 -24.55 22.69
C ARG A 24 -6.24 -24.32 22.74
N MET A 25 -5.44 -25.38 22.76
CA MET A 25 -3.98 -25.28 22.73
C MET A 25 -3.47 -24.63 21.44
N PHE A 26 -4.03 -25.07 20.30
CA PHE A 26 -3.72 -24.47 19.00
C PHE A 26 -4.12 -22.98 18.94
N THR A 27 -5.34 -22.67 19.42
CA THR A 27 -5.81 -21.26 19.49
C THR A 27 -4.89 -20.42 20.36
N PHE A 28 -4.50 -20.91 21.53
CA PHE A 28 -3.57 -20.18 22.42
C PHE A 28 -2.20 -19.96 21.75
N PHE A 29 -1.69 -20.97 21.04
CA PHE A 29 -0.43 -20.87 20.31
C PHE A 29 -0.50 -19.82 19.18
N VAL A 30 -1.57 -19.82 18.39
CA VAL A 30 -1.81 -18.83 17.33
C VAL A 30 -1.92 -17.41 17.90
N TRP A 31 -2.67 -17.24 19.00
CA TRP A 31 -2.74 -15.95 19.70
C TRP A 31 -1.39 -15.50 20.27
N GLY A 32 -0.61 -16.43 20.81
CA GLY A 32 0.74 -16.17 21.31
C GLY A 32 1.68 -15.67 20.21
N ILE A 33 1.72 -16.37 19.07
CA ILE A 33 2.52 -15.93 17.91
C ILE A 33 2.06 -14.56 17.41
N SER A 34 0.75 -14.36 17.27
CA SER A 34 0.19 -13.09 16.81
C SER A 34 0.56 -11.94 17.75
N ALA A 35 0.47 -12.15 19.06
CA ALA A 35 0.87 -11.18 20.07
C ALA A 35 2.38 -10.85 20.01
N CYS A 36 3.24 -11.87 19.83
CA CYS A 36 4.67 -11.68 19.66
C CYS A 36 5.01 -10.84 18.42
N ILE A 37 4.35 -11.09 17.28
CA ILE A 37 4.56 -10.32 16.05
C ILE A 37 4.12 -8.86 16.25
N ILE A 38 2.95 -8.64 16.84
CA ILE A 38 2.44 -7.29 17.12
C ILE A 38 3.39 -6.55 18.07
N LEU A 39 3.82 -7.19 19.15
CA LEU A 39 4.78 -6.60 20.11
C LEU A 39 6.11 -6.25 19.43
N PHE A 40 6.62 -7.13 18.57
CA PHE A 40 7.86 -6.87 17.82
C PHE A 40 7.72 -5.65 16.92
N ILE A 41 6.63 -5.56 16.13
CA ILE A 41 6.36 -4.40 15.26
C ILE A 41 6.22 -3.12 16.09
N CYS A 42 5.46 -3.16 17.19
CA CYS A 42 5.30 -2.01 18.09
C CYS A 42 6.63 -1.57 18.70
N ALA A 43 7.49 -2.53 19.09
CA ALA A 43 8.81 -2.23 19.63
C ALA A 43 9.73 -1.58 18.58
N LEU A 44 9.73 -2.06 17.34
CA LEU A 44 10.48 -1.43 16.24
C LEU A 44 10.02 0.00 15.98
N LEU A 45 8.71 0.21 15.87
CA LEU A 45 8.13 1.54 15.66
C LEU A 45 8.48 2.48 16.82
N TYR A 46 8.39 1.98 18.06
CA TYR A 46 8.76 2.75 19.24
C TYR A 46 10.24 3.17 19.22
N LEU A 47 11.15 2.25 18.89
CA LEU A 47 12.58 2.53 18.80
C LEU A 47 12.92 3.59 17.75
N ILE A 48 12.29 3.50 16.56
CA ILE A 48 12.48 4.49 15.48
C ILE A 48 11.98 5.87 15.95
N LEU A 49 10.77 5.93 16.47
CA LEU A 49 10.18 7.19 16.91
C LEU A 49 10.92 7.80 18.13
N GLN A 50 11.35 6.98 19.08
CA GLN A 50 12.09 7.44 20.26
C GLN A 50 13.44 8.06 19.90
N LYS A 51 14.14 7.54 18.88
CA LYS A 51 15.42 8.08 18.43
C LYS A 51 15.28 9.36 17.63
N GLY A 52 14.33 9.42 16.70
CA GLY A 52 14.22 10.52 15.76
C GLY A 52 13.37 11.70 16.24
N LEU A 53 12.22 11.46 16.90
CA LEU A 53 11.30 12.55 17.27
C LEU A 53 11.87 13.58 18.25
N PRO A 54 12.62 13.23 19.31
CA PRO A 54 13.11 14.23 20.29
C PRO A 54 14.09 15.24 19.71
N SER A 55 14.81 14.86 18.64
CA SER A 55 15.81 15.70 17.97
C SER A 55 15.26 16.39 16.71
N LEU A 56 13.97 16.24 16.43
CA LEU A 56 13.33 16.81 15.25
C LEU A 56 13.13 18.33 15.45
N THR A 57 13.67 19.12 14.52
CA THR A 57 13.51 20.57 14.48
C THR A 57 12.74 20.99 13.24
N TRP A 58 12.14 22.17 13.28
CA TRP A 58 11.45 22.71 12.10
C TRP A 58 12.42 23.02 10.95
N ASP A 59 13.63 23.45 11.30
CA ASP A 59 14.70 23.73 10.32
C ASP A 59 15.15 22.45 9.60
N PHE A 60 15.14 21.29 10.28
CA PHE A 60 15.40 20.01 9.64
C PHE A 60 14.31 19.61 8.63
N ILE A 61 13.03 19.83 8.97
CA ILE A 61 11.91 19.49 8.07
C ILE A 61 11.88 20.37 6.83
N MET A 62 12.20 21.67 6.98
CA MET A 62 12.14 22.67 5.93
C MET A 62 13.52 23.08 5.38
N GLY A 63 14.60 22.42 5.85
CA GLY A 63 15.96 22.70 5.39
C GLY A 63 16.28 22.00 4.07
N LEU A 64 17.31 22.54 3.39
CA LEU A 64 17.92 21.88 2.24
C LEU A 64 18.88 20.78 2.72
N PRO A 65 19.01 19.67 1.97
CA PRO A 65 20.02 18.65 2.28
C PRO A 65 21.43 19.23 2.14
N SER A 66 22.34 18.83 3.01
CA SER A 66 23.76 19.14 2.91
C SER A 66 24.54 17.86 2.58
N GLU A 67 25.42 17.93 1.62
CA GLU A 67 26.24 16.80 1.20
C GLU A 67 27.59 16.73 1.96
N MET A 68 28.05 17.83 2.54
CA MET A 68 29.38 17.95 3.16
C MET A 68 29.38 18.53 4.57
N GLU A 69 28.35 19.26 4.96
CA GLU A 69 28.27 19.94 6.24
C GLU A 69 27.25 19.30 7.17
N GLU A 70 27.47 19.42 8.49
CA GLU A 70 26.49 18.99 9.49
C GLU A 70 25.19 19.79 9.39
N GLY A 71 24.05 19.18 9.68
CA GLY A 71 22.77 19.87 9.84
C GLY A 71 21.88 19.92 8.60
N GLY A 72 22.09 19.09 7.59
CA GLY A 72 21.22 19.02 6.41
C GLY A 72 19.77 18.69 6.74
N GLY A 73 18.83 19.26 5.96
CA GLY A 73 17.38 19.05 6.09
C GLY A 73 16.81 18.10 5.04
N ILE A 74 15.50 17.84 5.15
CA ILE A 74 14.76 16.90 4.29
C ILE A 74 13.67 17.56 3.43
N GLY A 75 13.61 18.89 3.39
CA GLY A 75 12.52 19.64 2.76
C GLY A 75 12.20 19.21 1.34
N PRO A 76 13.17 19.26 0.40
CA PRO A 76 12.96 18.84 -0.99
C PRO A 76 12.55 17.37 -1.11
N ALA A 77 13.21 16.45 -0.37
CA ALA A 77 12.90 15.03 -0.40
C ALA A 77 11.48 14.76 0.12
N LEU A 78 11.05 15.48 1.13
CA LEU A 78 9.70 15.41 1.67
C LEU A 78 8.67 15.94 0.64
N PHE A 79 8.93 17.09 0.03
CA PHE A 79 8.07 17.63 -1.02
C PHE A 79 7.94 16.67 -2.21
N ASN A 80 9.06 16.15 -2.71
CA ASN A 80 9.08 15.20 -3.82
C ASN A 80 8.33 13.92 -3.50
N SER A 81 8.38 13.45 -2.23
CA SER A 81 7.59 12.28 -1.80
C SER A 81 6.10 12.50 -2.00
N PHE A 82 5.56 13.65 -1.58
CA PHE A 82 4.15 13.97 -1.79
C PHE A 82 3.83 14.24 -3.25
N TYR A 83 4.71 14.92 -3.97
CA TYR A 83 4.51 15.30 -5.36
C TYR A 83 4.46 14.06 -6.26
N MET A 84 5.45 13.16 -6.16
CA MET A 84 5.46 11.90 -6.91
C MET A 84 4.31 10.99 -6.50
N LEU A 85 3.99 10.90 -5.21
CA LEU A 85 2.83 10.15 -4.73
C LEU A 85 1.55 10.64 -5.40
N LEU A 86 1.31 11.95 -5.41
CA LEU A 86 0.11 12.54 -6.02
C LEU A 86 0.00 12.19 -7.49
N ILE A 87 1.08 12.38 -8.27
CA ILE A 87 1.10 12.07 -9.70
C ILE A 87 0.88 10.58 -9.94
N SER A 88 1.58 9.72 -9.18
CA SER A 88 1.44 8.27 -9.27
C SER A 88 0.00 7.82 -8.98
N LEU A 89 -0.65 8.36 -7.94
CA LEU A 89 -2.03 8.04 -7.61
C LEU A 89 -3.03 8.58 -8.64
N LEU A 90 -2.80 9.77 -9.20
CA LEU A 90 -3.62 10.32 -10.28
C LEU A 90 -3.64 9.44 -11.52
N ILE A 91 -2.60 8.65 -11.74
CA ILE A 91 -2.51 7.68 -12.84
C ILE A 91 -3.04 6.30 -12.40
N ALA A 92 -2.50 5.75 -11.32
CA ALA A 92 -2.76 4.38 -10.91
C ALA A 92 -4.19 4.15 -10.41
N VAL A 93 -4.78 5.12 -9.67
CA VAL A 93 -6.13 4.95 -9.11
C VAL A 93 -7.21 4.91 -10.19
N PRO A 94 -7.33 5.89 -11.10
CA PRO A 94 -8.39 5.82 -12.11
C PRO A 94 -8.21 4.64 -13.06
N LEU A 95 -6.98 4.36 -13.52
CA LEU A 95 -6.73 3.23 -14.43
C LEU A 95 -6.98 1.89 -13.74
N GLY A 96 -6.47 1.70 -12.52
CA GLY A 96 -6.66 0.48 -11.74
C GLY A 96 -8.12 0.26 -11.36
N MET A 97 -8.85 1.32 -10.99
CA MET A 97 -10.29 1.25 -10.72
C MET A 97 -11.08 0.85 -11.97
N MET A 98 -10.82 1.48 -13.11
CA MET A 98 -11.50 1.13 -14.37
C MET A 98 -11.24 -0.33 -14.75
N ALA A 99 -9.98 -0.79 -14.67
CA ALA A 99 -9.61 -2.17 -14.93
C ALA A 99 -10.28 -3.15 -13.95
N GLY A 100 -10.26 -2.84 -12.64
CA GLY A 100 -10.89 -3.67 -11.62
C GLY A 100 -12.42 -3.77 -11.77
N ILE A 101 -13.09 -2.67 -12.04
CA ILE A 101 -14.54 -2.66 -12.32
C ILE A 101 -14.85 -3.47 -13.58
N TYR A 102 -14.05 -3.32 -14.65
CA TYR A 102 -14.20 -4.12 -15.85
C TYR A 102 -14.09 -5.63 -15.58
N LEU A 103 -13.06 -6.04 -14.85
CA LEU A 103 -12.84 -7.44 -14.51
C LEU A 103 -13.92 -8.01 -13.57
N ALA A 104 -14.51 -7.18 -12.72
CA ALA A 104 -15.56 -7.59 -11.80
C ALA A 104 -16.93 -7.74 -12.47
N GLU A 105 -17.30 -6.81 -13.39
CA GLU A 105 -18.66 -6.64 -13.85
C GLU A 105 -18.90 -6.91 -15.33
N PHE A 106 -17.89 -6.69 -16.19
CA PHE A 106 -18.03 -6.79 -17.65
C PHE A 106 -17.30 -7.97 -18.26
N ALA A 107 -16.23 -8.43 -17.60
CA ALA A 107 -15.40 -9.50 -18.16
C ALA A 107 -16.12 -10.85 -18.13
N PRO A 108 -16.21 -11.57 -19.27
CA PRO A 108 -16.82 -12.90 -19.31
C PRO A 108 -16.00 -13.91 -18.52
N GLU A 109 -16.66 -14.88 -17.88
CA GLU A 109 -15.97 -15.97 -17.20
C GLU A 109 -15.42 -17.01 -18.20
N ASN A 110 -14.26 -16.72 -18.78
CA ASN A 110 -13.58 -17.59 -19.73
C ASN A 110 -12.09 -17.74 -19.37
N LYS A 111 -11.41 -18.68 -20.06
CA LYS A 111 -9.98 -18.97 -19.84
C LYS A 111 -9.07 -17.77 -20.08
N VAL A 112 -9.43 -16.88 -21.01
CA VAL A 112 -8.63 -15.68 -21.34
C VAL A 112 -8.66 -14.70 -20.16
N ILE A 113 -9.84 -14.43 -19.62
CA ILE A 113 -9.98 -13.53 -18.47
C ILE A 113 -9.35 -14.14 -17.20
N SER A 114 -9.47 -15.46 -17.00
CA SER A 114 -8.74 -16.15 -15.93
C SER A 114 -7.23 -15.97 -16.07
N PHE A 115 -6.70 -16.08 -17.27
CA PHE A 115 -5.28 -15.83 -17.54
C PHE A 115 -4.89 -14.37 -17.27
N VAL A 116 -5.72 -13.38 -17.67
CA VAL A 116 -5.48 -11.95 -17.38
C VAL A 116 -5.42 -11.73 -15.85
N ARG A 117 -6.31 -12.33 -15.06
CA ARG A 117 -6.27 -12.23 -13.60
C ARG A 117 -4.97 -12.79 -13.01
N ILE A 118 -4.54 -13.96 -13.51
CA ILE A 118 -3.24 -14.55 -13.11
C ILE A 118 -2.08 -13.61 -13.47
N CYS A 119 -2.12 -12.96 -14.63
CA CYS A 119 -1.09 -11.97 -15.01
C CYS A 119 -1.10 -10.75 -14.08
N VAL A 120 -2.27 -10.22 -13.71
CA VAL A 120 -2.39 -9.10 -12.76
C VAL A 120 -1.85 -9.49 -11.39
N GLU A 121 -2.18 -10.68 -10.88
CA GLU A 121 -1.65 -11.21 -9.62
C GLU A 121 -0.13 -11.43 -9.69
N GLY A 122 0.35 -11.97 -10.81
CA GLY A 122 1.77 -12.15 -11.07
C GLY A 122 2.53 -10.83 -11.05
N LEU A 123 2.02 -9.81 -11.74
CA LEU A 123 2.62 -8.47 -11.76
C LEU A 123 2.63 -7.82 -10.37
N ALA A 124 1.58 -8.00 -9.57
CA ALA A 124 1.54 -7.49 -8.19
C ALA A 124 2.59 -8.15 -7.27
N SER A 125 3.08 -9.33 -7.63
CA SER A 125 4.09 -10.10 -6.89
C SER A 125 5.52 -9.84 -7.36
N VAL A 126 5.71 -9.12 -8.47
CA VAL A 126 7.04 -8.79 -9.00
C VAL A 126 7.79 -7.87 -8.02
N PRO A 127 9.09 -8.14 -7.72
CA PRO A 127 9.92 -7.23 -6.93
C PRO A 127 9.97 -5.84 -7.54
N SER A 128 9.83 -4.79 -6.70
CA SER A 128 9.77 -3.39 -7.15
C SER A 128 10.99 -2.95 -7.97
N ILE A 129 12.17 -3.49 -7.65
CA ILE A 129 13.41 -3.20 -8.40
C ILE A 129 13.28 -3.49 -9.91
N ILE A 130 12.49 -4.51 -10.30
CA ILE A 130 12.25 -4.85 -11.71
C ILE A 130 11.47 -3.74 -12.42
N PHE A 131 10.49 -3.14 -11.74
CA PHE A 131 9.79 -1.95 -12.26
C PHE A 131 10.74 -0.75 -12.39
N GLY A 132 11.70 -0.61 -11.49
CA GLY A 132 12.77 0.38 -11.60
C GLY A 132 13.66 0.16 -12.82
N LEU A 133 14.11 -1.08 -13.06
CA LEU A 133 14.90 -1.45 -14.25
C LEU A 133 14.10 -1.22 -15.55
N PHE A 134 12.82 -1.58 -15.55
CA PHE A 134 11.94 -1.27 -16.67
C PHE A 134 11.81 0.26 -16.88
N GLY A 135 11.71 1.02 -15.80
CA GLY A 135 11.66 2.48 -15.83
C GLY A 135 12.94 3.10 -16.42
N ILE A 136 14.13 2.61 -16.07
CA ILE A 136 15.40 3.03 -16.71
C ILE A 136 15.33 2.76 -18.21
N ALA A 137 15.03 1.54 -18.62
CA ALA A 137 14.97 1.17 -20.02
C ALA A 137 13.99 2.06 -20.81
N LEU A 138 12.84 2.39 -20.20
CA LEU A 138 11.82 3.19 -20.85
C LEU A 138 12.15 4.69 -20.86
N PHE A 139 12.46 5.30 -19.70
CA PHE A 139 12.58 6.74 -19.57
C PHE A 139 14.00 7.24 -19.89
N VAL A 140 15.03 6.51 -19.46
CA VAL A 140 16.41 6.94 -19.63
C VAL A 140 16.94 6.52 -21.00
N GLU A 141 16.79 5.24 -21.39
CA GLU A 141 17.37 4.71 -22.62
C GLU A 141 16.50 5.00 -23.85
N MET A 142 15.19 4.70 -23.79
CA MET A 142 14.30 4.80 -24.95
C MET A 142 13.80 6.22 -25.18
N PHE A 143 13.28 6.90 -24.15
CA PHE A 143 12.77 8.29 -24.27
C PHE A 143 13.83 9.35 -24.05
N GLN A 144 15.00 8.98 -23.53
CA GLN A 144 16.14 9.90 -23.26
C GLN A 144 15.77 11.10 -22.38
N VAL A 145 14.80 10.92 -21.49
CA VAL A 145 14.35 11.97 -20.56
C VAL A 145 15.29 12.11 -19.35
N GLY A 146 16.10 11.07 -19.08
CA GLY A 146 16.97 11.00 -17.92
C GLY A 146 16.24 10.58 -16.63
N LEU A 147 16.94 10.74 -15.51
CA LEU A 147 16.37 10.49 -14.18
C LEU A 147 15.52 11.72 -13.78
N THR A 148 14.21 11.53 -13.67
CA THR A 148 13.26 12.64 -13.52
C THR A 148 12.08 12.29 -12.61
N ILE A 149 11.48 13.32 -12.00
CA ILE A 149 10.27 13.21 -11.19
C ILE A 149 9.14 12.50 -11.95
N ILE A 150 8.93 12.84 -13.25
CA ILE A 150 7.89 12.20 -14.05
C ILE A 150 8.20 10.73 -14.32
N GLY A 151 9.46 10.37 -14.60
CA GLY A 151 9.91 9.00 -14.78
C GLY A 151 9.65 8.17 -13.52
N GLY A 152 10.01 8.71 -12.36
CA GLY A 152 9.73 8.09 -11.06
C GLY A 152 8.25 7.90 -10.78
N ALA A 153 7.45 8.96 -10.96
CA ALA A 153 6.03 8.94 -10.68
C ALA A 153 5.25 7.97 -11.58
N VAL A 154 5.59 7.88 -12.87
CA VAL A 154 4.95 6.94 -13.82
C VAL A 154 5.39 5.50 -13.53
N SER A 155 6.66 5.26 -13.25
CA SER A 155 7.16 3.93 -12.85
C SER A 155 6.49 3.44 -11.56
N LEU A 156 6.31 4.34 -10.60
CA LEU A 156 5.60 4.10 -9.36
C LEU A 156 4.10 3.81 -9.62
N ALA A 157 3.50 4.48 -10.59
CA ALA A 157 2.12 4.20 -11.01
C ALA A 157 2.00 2.79 -11.60
N PHE A 158 2.93 2.36 -12.46
CA PHE A 158 2.95 1.00 -13.02
C PHE A 158 3.12 -0.07 -11.94
N LEU A 159 3.97 0.15 -10.93
CA LEU A 159 4.12 -0.74 -9.79
C LEU A 159 2.79 -0.93 -9.02
N ASN A 160 2.02 0.14 -8.87
CA ASN A 160 0.81 0.17 -8.05
C ASN A 160 -0.47 -0.21 -8.82
N LEU A 161 -0.46 -0.14 -10.15
CA LEU A 161 -1.61 -0.39 -11.00
C LEU A 161 -2.19 -1.81 -10.84
N PRO A 162 -1.39 -2.91 -10.83
CA PRO A 162 -1.92 -4.26 -10.62
C PRO A 162 -2.60 -4.41 -9.25
N VAL A 163 -2.00 -3.85 -8.20
CA VAL A 163 -2.55 -3.91 -6.83
C VAL A 163 -3.89 -3.17 -6.77
N MET A 164 -3.96 -1.96 -7.35
CA MET A 164 -5.20 -1.17 -7.37
C MET A 164 -6.30 -1.86 -8.18
N THR A 165 -5.95 -2.48 -9.30
CA THR A 165 -6.87 -3.29 -10.13
C THR A 165 -7.46 -4.43 -9.31
N ARG A 166 -6.60 -5.20 -8.63
CA ARG A 166 -7.01 -6.36 -7.84
C ARG A 166 -7.93 -5.97 -6.69
N VAL A 167 -7.52 -4.98 -5.89
CA VAL A 167 -8.30 -4.53 -4.73
C VAL A 167 -9.65 -3.96 -5.16
N THR A 168 -9.72 -3.25 -6.29
CA THR A 168 -10.97 -2.75 -6.83
C THR A 168 -11.88 -3.90 -7.29
N GLU A 169 -11.35 -4.90 -8.01
CA GLU A 169 -12.10 -6.08 -8.42
C GLU A 169 -12.70 -6.80 -7.20
N GLU A 170 -11.89 -7.03 -6.16
CA GLU A 170 -12.33 -7.68 -4.93
C GLU A 170 -13.39 -6.87 -4.18
N ALA A 171 -13.21 -5.55 -4.09
CA ALA A 171 -14.16 -4.67 -3.42
C ALA A 171 -15.54 -4.65 -4.12
N ILE A 172 -15.56 -4.66 -5.44
CA ILE A 172 -16.82 -4.72 -6.22
C ILE A 172 -17.47 -6.10 -6.09
N ARG A 173 -16.70 -7.19 -6.18
CA ARG A 173 -17.20 -8.57 -6.03
C ARG A 173 -17.72 -8.88 -4.64
N ALA A 174 -17.22 -8.19 -3.61
CA ALA A 174 -17.68 -8.35 -2.23
C ALA A 174 -19.08 -7.76 -1.99
N VAL A 175 -19.62 -6.96 -2.92
CA VAL A 175 -21.00 -6.43 -2.82
C VAL A 175 -22.00 -7.58 -2.96
N PRO A 176 -22.99 -7.70 -2.04
CA PRO A 176 -24.00 -8.75 -2.11
C PRO A 176 -24.76 -8.76 -3.44
N GLN A 177 -24.93 -9.94 -4.02
CA GLN A 177 -25.63 -10.13 -5.31
C GLN A 177 -27.09 -9.64 -5.27
N ASP A 178 -27.74 -9.74 -4.10
CA ASP A 178 -29.11 -9.28 -3.91
C ASP A 178 -29.27 -7.77 -4.18
N MET A 179 -28.27 -6.96 -3.86
CA MET A 179 -28.27 -5.53 -4.18
C MET A 179 -28.23 -5.27 -5.69
N LYS A 180 -27.45 -6.06 -6.41
CA LYS A 180 -27.36 -6.00 -7.87
C LYS A 180 -28.67 -6.41 -8.52
N GLN A 181 -29.26 -7.53 -8.06
CA GLN A 181 -30.55 -8.02 -8.56
C GLN A 181 -31.69 -7.04 -8.26
N ALA A 182 -31.75 -6.48 -7.05
CA ALA A 182 -32.73 -5.46 -6.68
C ALA A 182 -32.64 -4.21 -7.57
N SER A 183 -31.42 -3.76 -7.91
CA SER A 183 -31.23 -2.63 -8.83
C SER A 183 -31.78 -2.94 -10.23
N PHE A 184 -31.54 -4.15 -10.76
CA PHE A 184 -32.10 -4.57 -12.06
C PHE A 184 -33.62 -4.72 -12.01
N ALA A 185 -34.18 -5.23 -10.93
CA ALA A 185 -35.63 -5.36 -10.73
C ALA A 185 -36.34 -3.99 -10.74
N LEU A 186 -35.64 -2.91 -10.33
CA LEU A 186 -36.12 -1.54 -10.44
C LEU A 186 -35.91 -0.90 -11.83
N GLY A 187 -35.47 -1.69 -12.82
CA GLY A 187 -35.28 -1.22 -14.19
C GLY A 187 -33.98 -0.45 -14.44
N ALA A 188 -33.02 -0.50 -13.53
CA ALA A 188 -31.73 0.16 -13.72
C ALA A 188 -30.89 -0.55 -14.80
N THR A 189 -30.21 0.21 -15.65
CA THR A 189 -29.23 -0.32 -16.59
C THR A 189 -27.98 -0.81 -15.85
N HIS A 190 -27.16 -1.66 -16.49
CA HIS A 190 -25.92 -2.18 -15.90
C HIS A 190 -24.98 -1.05 -15.41
N LEU A 191 -24.79 -0.02 -16.22
CA LEU A 191 -23.96 1.13 -15.84
C LEU A 191 -24.57 1.93 -14.67
N GLN A 192 -25.90 2.07 -14.63
CA GLN A 192 -26.56 2.72 -13.49
C GLN A 192 -26.41 1.91 -12.21
N THR A 193 -26.52 0.58 -12.30
CA THR A 193 -26.29 -0.33 -11.16
C THR A 193 -24.87 -0.19 -10.63
N ILE A 194 -23.87 -0.20 -11.50
CA ILE A 194 -22.46 -0.01 -11.09
C ILE A 194 -22.28 1.32 -10.38
N ARG A 195 -22.73 2.43 -10.99
CA ARG A 195 -22.46 3.78 -10.48
C ARG A 195 -23.28 4.12 -9.25
N ARG A 196 -24.54 3.64 -9.12
CA ARG A 196 -25.47 4.03 -8.06
C ARG A 196 -25.61 3.01 -6.93
N ALA A 197 -25.28 1.74 -7.18
CA ALA A 197 -25.37 0.68 -6.19
C ALA A 197 -24.00 0.08 -5.84
N LEU A 198 -23.23 -0.43 -6.82
CA LEU A 198 -22.02 -1.20 -6.53
C LEU A 198 -20.88 -0.31 -6.02
N ILE A 199 -20.51 0.76 -6.74
CA ILE A 199 -19.40 1.65 -6.33
C ILE A 199 -19.68 2.29 -4.96
N PRO A 200 -20.86 2.88 -4.67
CA PRO A 200 -21.13 3.45 -3.34
C PRO A 200 -21.08 2.43 -2.21
N THR A 201 -21.43 1.16 -2.47
CA THR A 201 -21.36 0.08 -1.48
C THR A 201 -19.94 -0.41 -1.30
N ALA A 202 -19.17 -0.53 -2.40
CA ALA A 202 -17.78 -0.96 -2.39
C ALA A 202 -16.78 0.12 -1.96
N VAL A 203 -17.24 1.38 -1.74
CA VAL A 203 -16.36 2.53 -1.51
C VAL A 203 -15.39 2.32 -0.34
N SER A 204 -15.79 1.62 0.72
CA SER A 204 -14.92 1.33 1.87
C SER A 204 -13.75 0.43 1.46
N GLY A 205 -14.00 -0.61 0.67
CA GLY A 205 -12.96 -1.47 0.12
C GLY A 205 -12.02 -0.74 -0.84
N ILE A 206 -12.58 0.07 -1.74
CA ILE A 206 -11.79 0.86 -2.71
C ILE A 206 -10.89 1.87 -1.99
N VAL A 207 -11.42 2.62 -1.01
CA VAL A 207 -10.62 3.58 -0.22
C VAL A 207 -9.54 2.85 0.57
N THR A 208 -9.82 1.68 1.15
CA THR A 208 -8.79 0.86 1.81
C THR A 208 -7.68 0.45 0.81
N GLY A 209 -8.04 0.12 -0.42
CA GLY A 209 -7.09 -0.13 -1.49
C GLY A 209 -6.22 1.07 -1.84
N ILE A 210 -6.82 2.25 -1.97
CA ILE A 210 -6.08 3.50 -2.21
C ILE A 210 -5.10 3.78 -1.06
N CYS A 211 -5.52 3.58 0.20
CA CYS A 211 -4.63 3.75 1.36
C CYS A 211 -3.43 2.79 1.32
N LEU A 212 -3.68 1.52 0.96
CA LEU A 212 -2.64 0.51 0.85
C LEU A 212 -1.61 0.89 -0.24
N VAL A 213 -2.10 1.29 -1.40
CA VAL A 213 -1.27 1.73 -2.53
C VAL A 213 -0.49 3.00 -2.17
N ALA A 214 -1.14 4.00 -1.55
CA ALA A 214 -0.50 5.25 -1.14
C ALA A 214 0.59 5.02 -0.08
N GLY A 215 0.32 4.21 0.94
CA GLY A 215 1.31 3.88 1.97
C GLY A 215 2.52 3.14 1.42
N ARG A 216 2.31 2.19 0.48
CA ARG A 216 3.39 1.49 -0.22
C ARG A 216 4.19 2.46 -1.10
N ALA A 217 3.52 3.29 -1.88
CA ALA A 217 4.15 4.24 -2.79
C ALA A 217 5.01 5.28 -2.05
N PHE A 218 4.54 5.75 -0.89
CA PHE A 218 5.28 6.74 -0.09
C PHE A 218 6.60 6.20 0.48
N GLY A 219 6.64 4.90 0.80
CA GLY A 219 7.84 4.23 1.31
C GLY A 219 8.72 3.59 0.24
N GLU A 220 8.38 3.70 -1.05
CA GLU A 220 9.13 3.05 -2.12
C GLU A 220 10.44 3.79 -2.42
N SER A 221 11.55 3.06 -2.41
CA SER A 221 12.87 3.60 -2.75
C SER A 221 13.45 2.95 -4.00
N ALA A 222 13.33 1.63 -4.17
CA ALA A 222 14.02 0.90 -5.22
C ALA A 222 13.65 1.35 -6.65
N VAL A 223 12.37 1.62 -6.90
CA VAL A 223 11.92 2.15 -8.19
C VAL A 223 12.45 3.56 -8.41
N ILE A 224 12.38 4.40 -7.38
CA ILE A 224 12.67 5.84 -7.48
C ILE A 224 14.17 6.09 -7.66
N ILE A 225 15.03 5.37 -6.94
CA ILE A 225 16.50 5.43 -7.13
C ILE A 225 16.85 5.26 -8.60
N LEU A 226 16.21 4.30 -9.26
CA LEU A 226 16.50 3.95 -10.65
C LEU A 226 15.83 4.87 -11.68
N THR A 227 14.81 5.64 -11.33
CA THR A 227 14.00 6.39 -12.30
C THR A 227 13.96 7.89 -12.05
N ALA A 228 14.16 8.35 -10.82
CA ALA A 228 14.21 9.75 -10.46
C ALA A 228 15.55 10.19 -9.83
N GLY A 229 16.38 9.21 -9.43
CA GLY A 229 17.72 9.44 -8.89
C GLY A 229 17.75 9.59 -7.36
N VAL A 230 18.95 9.92 -6.87
CA VAL A 230 19.28 10.08 -5.45
C VAL A 230 19.64 11.53 -5.08
N THR A 231 19.34 12.48 -5.97
CA THR A 231 19.64 13.88 -5.79
C THR A 231 18.39 14.73 -5.97
N THR A 232 18.41 15.95 -5.47
CA THR A 232 17.39 16.97 -5.70
C THR A 232 17.91 18.06 -6.64
N SER A 233 17.00 18.89 -7.16
CA SER A 233 17.37 20.08 -7.95
C SER A 233 18.07 21.19 -7.14
N GLY A 234 18.18 21.03 -5.82
CA GLY A 234 18.69 22.07 -4.92
C GLY A 234 17.67 23.14 -4.54
N GLU A 235 16.47 23.10 -5.10
CA GLU A 235 15.36 23.99 -4.76
C GLU A 235 14.41 23.33 -3.76
N MET A 236 13.85 24.13 -2.83
CA MET A 236 12.92 23.63 -1.82
C MET A 236 11.62 23.07 -2.43
N TRP A 237 11.08 23.76 -3.43
CA TRP A 237 9.79 23.47 -4.07
C TRP A 237 9.96 23.43 -5.59
N ASP A 238 10.50 22.36 -6.12
CA ASP A 238 10.66 22.20 -7.57
C ASP A 238 9.45 21.48 -8.17
N PHE A 239 8.66 22.21 -8.94
CA PHE A 239 7.51 21.68 -9.70
C PHE A 239 7.87 21.20 -11.10
N ASN A 240 9.14 21.33 -11.52
CA ASN A 240 9.57 20.86 -12.83
C ASN A 240 9.62 19.32 -12.85
N LEU A 241 8.74 18.72 -13.63
CA LEU A 241 8.63 17.27 -13.79
C LEU A 241 9.86 16.61 -14.42
N LEU A 242 10.71 17.39 -15.08
CA LEU A 242 11.93 16.90 -15.74
C LEU A 242 13.17 17.04 -14.87
N SER A 243 13.06 17.61 -13.67
CA SER A 243 14.15 17.64 -12.71
C SER A 243 14.36 16.29 -12.03
N PRO A 244 15.59 15.97 -11.58
CA PRO A 244 15.80 14.84 -10.68
C PRO A 244 15.09 15.09 -9.35
N GLY A 245 14.64 14.02 -8.69
CA GLY A 245 13.88 14.19 -7.47
C GLY A 245 13.95 12.96 -6.58
N GLU A 246 14.84 12.98 -5.60
CA GLU A 246 14.80 11.97 -4.54
C GLU A 246 13.55 12.13 -3.66
N THR A 247 13.05 11.00 -3.15
CA THR A 247 12.00 10.99 -2.11
C THR A 247 12.61 10.80 -0.74
N LEU A 248 11.81 11.01 0.32
CA LEU A 248 12.26 10.81 1.70
C LEU A 248 12.76 9.37 1.97
N ALA A 249 12.14 8.37 1.34
CA ALA A 249 12.59 6.98 1.43
C ALA A 249 13.95 6.75 0.75
N VAL A 250 14.20 7.42 -0.39
CA VAL A 250 15.47 7.39 -1.10
C VAL A 250 16.53 8.16 -0.32
N HIS A 251 16.20 9.34 0.18
CA HIS A 251 17.09 10.16 1.02
C HIS A 251 17.56 9.38 2.25
N LEU A 252 16.63 8.72 2.96
CA LEU A 252 16.97 7.87 4.09
C LEU A 252 17.95 6.76 3.71
N TRP A 253 17.71 6.08 2.59
CA TRP A 253 18.59 5.04 2.08
C TRP A 253 19.97 5.59 1.74
N TYR A 254 20.04 6.73 1.03
CA TYR A 254 21.28 7.37 0.61
C TYR A 254 22.12 7.81 1.82
N VAL A 255 21.51 8.53 2.76
CA VAL A 255 22.19 9.00 3.97
C VAL A 255 22.75 7.85 4.81
N GLN A 256 22.03 6.74 4.88
CA GLN A 256 22.45 5.60 5.69
C GLN A 256 23.54 4.75 5.03
N SER A 257 23.57 4.67 3.70
CA SER A 257 24.46 3.76 2.98
C SER A 257 25.63 4.44 2.30
N GLU A 258 25.51 5.70 1.89
CA GLU A 258 26.47 6.35 1.01
C GLU A 258 26.96 7.73 1.48
N ALA A 259 26.22 8.42 2.35
CA ALA A 259 26.59 9.76 2.79
C ALA A 259 27.82 9.75 3.71
N ILE A 260 28.72 10.73 3.47
CA ILE A 260 30.00 10.88 4.20
C ILE A 260 29.87 11.98 5.30
N VAL A 261 28.66 12.53 5.51
CA VAL A 261 28.43 13.57 6.51
C VAL A 261 28.61 13.06 7.94
N PRO A 262 29.23 13.84 8.84
CA PRO A 262 29.53 13.38 10.19
C PRO A 262 28.30 13.00 11.03
N ASP A 263 27.15 13.63 10.74
CA ASP A 263 25.89 13.42 11.45
C ASP A 263 24.87 12.54 10.71
N ALA A 264 25.32 11.75 9.70
CA ALA A 264 24.48 10.86 8.89
C ALA A 264 23.52 9.99 9.72
N VAL A 265 23.98 9.44 10.86
CA VAL A 265 23.15 8.62 11.75
C VAL A 265 21.99 9.45 12.35
N SER A 266 22.26 10.68 12.75
CA SER A 266 21.23 11.58 13.30
C SER A 266 20.20 11.98 12.24
N ILE A 267 20.65 12.31 11.02
CA ILE A 267 19.80 12.63 9.87
C ILE A 267 18.93 11.42 9.50
N SER A 268 19.52 10.23 9.46
CA SER A 268 18.83 8.98 9.18
C SER A 268 17.75 8.66 10.22
N ASP A 269 18.07 8.76 11.53
CA ASP A 269 17.09 8.51 12.60
C ASP A 269 15.91 9.51 12.55
N LYS A 270 16.16 10.79 12.29
CA LYS A 270 15.13 11.82 12.10
C LYS A 270 14.27 11.55 10.85
N SER A 271 14.91 11.26 9.72
CA SER A 271 14.24 10.96 8.45
C SER A 271 13.35 9.72 8.56
N ALA A 272 13.85 8.65 9.20
CA ALA A 272 13.08 7.44 9.48
C ALA A 272 11.86 7.72 10.37
N ALA A 273 12.01 8.54 11.41
CA ALA A 273 10.90 8.90 12.29
C ALA A 273 9.83 9.71 11.54
N VAL A 274 10.23 10.67 10.69
CA VAL A 274 9.29 11.43 9.85
C VAL A 274 8.57 10.53 8.85
N LEU A 275 9.30 9.64 8.16
CA LEU A 275 8.73 8.69 7.20
C LEU A 275 7.67 7.80 7.86
N VAL A 276 8.01 7.18 8.99
CA VAL A 276 7.08 6.32 9.76
C VAL A 276 5.89 7.12 10.25
N PHE A 277 6.10 8.32 10.79
CA PHE A 277 5.03 9.18 11.28
C PHE A 277 4.03 9.53 10.17
N ILE A 278 4.51 9.91 8.98
CA ILE A 278 3.65 10.25 7.84
C ILE A 278 2.86 9.04 7.34
N ILE A 279 3.50 7.86 7.24
CA ILE A 279 2.80 6.63 6.83
C ILE A 279 1.71 6.26 7.84
N LEU A 280 1.98 6.36 9.13
CA LEU A 280 0.97 6.12 10.17
C LEU A 280 -0.16 7.14 10.11
N MET A 281 0.17 8.42 9.93
CA MET A 281 -0.80 9.49 9.78
C MET A 281 -1.71 9.27 8.57
N PHE A 282 -1.17 8.89 7.41
CA PHE A 282 -1.98 8.54 6.24
C PHE A 282 -2.95 7.39 6.54
N ASN A 283 -2.44 6.30 7.13
CA ASN A 283 -3.29 5.15 7.46
C ASN A 283 -4.44 5.53 8.41
N ILE A 284 -4.20 6.40 9.37
CA ILE A 284 -5.23 6.88 10.30
C ILE A 284 -6.19 7.82 9.57
N LEU A 285 -5.68 8.82 8.85
CA LEU A 285 -6.48 9.86 8.19
C LEU A 285 -7.49 9.28 7.19
N PHE A 286 -7.06 8.30 6.39
CA PHE A 286 -7.94 7.66 5.42
C PHE A 286 -8.95 6.70 6.05
N ARG A 287 -8.67 6.15 7.24
CA ARG A 287 -9.61 5.25 7.96
C ARG A 287 -10.70 6.02 8.74
N ILE A 288 -10.42 7.23 9.19
CA ILE A 288 -11.41 8.03 9.96
C ILE A 288 -12.76 8.20 9.22
N PRO A 289 -12.81 8.64 7.94
CA PRO A 289 -14.07 8.79 7.21
C PRO A 289 -14.85 7.48 7.07
N LEU A 290 -14.14 6.36 6.87
CA LEU A 290 -14.74 5.02 6.76
C LEU A 290 -15.39 4.60 8.07
N TRP A 291 -14.71 4.79 9.18
CA TRP A 291 -15.23 4.46 10.51
C TRP A 291 -16.45 5.31 10.89
N ILE A 292 -16.45 6.59 10.53
CA ILE A 292 -17.62 7.48 10.74
C ILE A 292 -18.81 7.00 9.90
N LYS A 293 -18.61 6.58 8.64
CA LYS A 293 -19.64 6.06 7.76
C LYS A 293 -20.24 4.75 8.29
N GLU A 294 -19.42 3.81 8.72
CA GLU A 294 -19.85 2.52 9.29
C GLU A 294 -20.65 2.69 10.58
N ARG A 295 -20.28 3.67 11.43
CA ARG A 295 -21.07 4.01 12.62
C ARG A 295 -22.45 4.59 12.31
N LYS A 296 -22.60 5.32 11.20
CA LYS A 296 -23.89 5.90 10.80
C LYS A 296 -24.82 4.90 10.11
N SER A 297 -24.31 3.76 9.67
CA SER A 297 -25.07 2.71 8.98
C SER A 297 -25.55 1.58 9.93
N ARG A 298 -25.08 1.59 11.17
CA ARG A 298 -25.58 0.74 12.28
C ARG A 298 -26.60 1.49 13.11
#